data_ff50d9d3182834ac4bfc0b8851be718f
#
_entry.id   ff50d9d3182834ac4bfc0b8851be718f
#
_cell.length_a   1.000
_cell.length_b   1.000
_cell.length_c   1.000
_cell.angle_alpha   90.00
_cell.angle_beta   90.00
_cell.angle_gamma   90.00
#
_symmetry.space_group_name_H-M   'P 1'
#
loop_
_entity.id
_entity.type
_entity.pdbx_description
1 polymer ?
#
loop_
_entity_poly.entity_id
_entity_poly.type
_entity_poly.pdbx_seq_one_letter_code
_entity_poly.pdbx_strand_id
1 'polypeptide(L)'
;MRRHVIIGRFGPDDKTRVPKARDEVASTLQLVAGTRLDHGIGRALADLQAQHLTPSEIGADMLVLAAHVHAADTRISRSTESQDAWTREIRLVIPVSDPVRWAAAAPILVRALNFLTGDRWDVGFRKRAKSYEKLVPAAAPTRIPAPFGG
;
A
#
# COMPACT_ATOMS: atom_id res chain seq x y z
N MET A 1 -25.71 5.82 -2.44
CA MET A 1 -24.48 5.05 -2.17
C MET A 1 -23.26 5.84 -2.64
N ARG A 2 -22.25 5.89 -1.86
CA ARG A 2 -20.99 6.54 -2.23
C ARG A 2 -19.94 5.51 -2.54
N ARG A 3 -19.16 5.79 -3.58
CA ARG A 3 -17.93 5.05 -3.84
C ARG A 3 -16.79 5.74 -3.11
N HIS A 4 -15.84 4.97 -2.65
CA HIS A 4 -14.69 5.49 -1.92
C HIS A 4 -13.41 5.25 -2.69
N VAL A 5 -12.52 6.24 -2.65
CA VAL A 5 -11.15 6.08 -3.16
C VAL A 5 -10.15 6.44 -2.06
N ILE A 6 -9.19 5.56 -1.84
CA ILE A 6 -8.07 5.81 -0.94
C ILE A 6 -6.83 6.02 -1.79
N ILE A 7 -6.20 7.16 -1.59
CA ILE A 7 -5.03 7.59 -2.36
C ILE A 7 -3.84 7.58 -1.42
N GLY A 8 -2.91 6.67 -1.64
CA GLY A 8 -1.65 6.62 -0.90
C GLY A 8 -0.71 7.73 -1.32
N ARG A 9 -0.06 8.34 -0.36
CA ARG A 9 0.91 9.42 -0.59
C ARG A 9 2.13 9.22 0.30
N PHE A 10 3.30 9.41 -0.30
CA PHE A 10 4.56 9.41 0.43
C PHE A 10 5.00 10.85 0.73
N GLY A 11 4.55 11.37 1.85
CA GLY A 11 4.95 12.67 2.34
C GLY A 11 4.11 13.84 1.80
N PRO A 12 4.27 15.04 2.39
CA PRO A 12 3.46 16.20 2.02
C PRO A 12 3.79 16.76 0.63
N ASP A 13 4.96 16.42 0.08
CA ASP A 13 5.39 16.85 -1.24
C ASP A 13 4.81 15.98 -2.36
N ASP A 14 4.20 14.87 -2.02
CA ASP A 14 3.52 14.01 -2.97
C ASP A 14 2.12 14.58 -3.26
N LYS A 15 2.08 15.50 -4.21
CA LYS A 15 0.87 16.23 -4.61
C LYS A 15 0.29 15.72 -5.92
N THR A 16 0.61 14.50 -6.30
CA THR A 16 0.09 13.90 -7.53
C THR A 16 -1.42 13.95 -7.54
N ARG A 17 -1.97 14.52 -8.61
CA ARG A 17 -3.40 14.66 -8.76
C ARG A 17 -4.00 13.35 -9.22
N VAL A 18 -4.97 12.85 -8.47
CA VAL A 18 -5.71 11.65 -8.82
C VAL A 18 -7.14 12.05 -9.16
N PRO A 19 -7.57 11.86 -10.42
CA PRO A 19 -8.96 12.16 -10.79
C PRO A 19 -9.93 11.29 -10.00
N LYS A 20 -11.03 11.90 -9.57
CA LYS A 20 -12.11 11.16 -8.91
C LYS A 20 -13.44 11.47 -9.59
N ALA A 21 -14.36 10.52 -9.55
CA ALA A 21 -15.72 10.72 -10.00
C ALA A 21 -16.52 11.57 -9.00
N ARG A 22 -17.65 12.14 -9.44
CA ARG A 22 -18.48 12.98 -8.57
C ARG A 22 -19.04 12.26 -7.36
N ASP A 23 -19.33 10.98 -7.51
CA ASP A 23 -19.88 10.13 -6.46
C ASP A 23 -18.81 9.47 -5.59
N GLU A 24 -17.54 9.74 -5.86
CA GLU A 24 -16.43 9.20 -5.05
C GLU A 24 -16.09 10.14 -3.90
N VAL A 25 -15.93 9.56 -2.72
CA VAL A 25 -15.35 10.22 -1.55
C VAL A 25 -13.88 9.86 -1.50
N ALA A 26 -13.02 10.86 -1.67
CA ALA A 26 -11.58 10.65 -1.64
C ALA A 26 -11.04 10.83 -0.22
N SER A 27 -10.17 9.93 0.19
CA SER A 27 -9.36 10.10 1.39
C SER A 27 -7.91 9.79 1.09
N THR A 28 -7.02 10.46 1.81
CA THR A 28 -5.58 10.24 1.68
C THR A 28 -5.11 9.28 2.74
N LEU A 29 -4.31 8.30 2.33
CA LEU A 29 -3.52 7.48 3.23
C LEU A 29 -2.09 8.03 3.21
N GLN A 30 -1.73 8.78 4.23
CA GLN A 30 -0.38 9.30 4.35
C GLN A 30 0.55 8.20 4.85
N LEU A 31 1.47 7.78 4.01
CA LEU A 31 2.36 6.66 4.28
C LEU A 31 3.60 7.04 5.07
N VAL A 32 3.77 8.33 5.35
CA VAL A 32 4.91 8.87 6.07
C VAL A 32 4.44 9.76 7.20
N ALA A 33 4.97 9.54 8.40
CA ALA A 33 4.79 10.41 9.55
C ALA A 33 6.15 11.05 9.87
N GLY A 34 6.32 12.33 9.55
CA GLY A 34 7.61 12.99 9.61
C GLY A 34 8.59 12.36 8.61
N THR A 35 9.64 11.72 9.11
CA THR A 35 10.63 11.00 8.29
C THR A 35 10.45 9.47 8.34
N ARG A 36 9.41 8.99 9.03
CA ARG A 36 9.20 7.58 9.28
C ARG A 36 8.09 7.04 8.41
N LEU A 37 8.25 5.83 7.90
CA LEU A 37 7.18 5.09 7.24
C LEU A 37 6.15 4.67 8.28
N ASP A 38 4.90 5.03 8.03
CA ASP A 38 3.77 4.83 8.93
C ASP A 38 2.98 3.55 8.58
N HIS A 39 1.87 3.33 9.28
CA HIS A 39 0.95 2.21 9.07
C HIS A 39 1.62 0.83 9.17
N GLY A 40 2.62 0.71 10.04
CA GLY A 40 3.33 -0.55 10.28
C GLY A 40 4.36 -0.91 9.22
N ILE A 41 4.50 -0.15 8.15
CA ILE A 41 5.45 -0.45 7.07
C ILE A 41 6.88 -0.36 7.57
N GLY A 42 7.23 0.75 8.22
CA GLY A 42 8.58 0.94 8.75
C GLY A 42 8.96 -0.10 9.79
N ARG A 43 8.03 -0.45 10.66
CA ARG A 43 8.24 -1.48 11.67
C ARG A 43 8.45 -2.86 11.05
N ALA A 44 7.65 -3.22 10.06
CA ALA A 44 7.79 -4.49 9.36
C ALA A 44 9.15 -4.61 8.68
N LEU A 45 9.60 -3.53 8.00
CA LEU A 45 10.92 -3.50 7.38
C LEU A 45 12.04 -3.60 8.41
N ALA A 46 11.90 -2.91 9.54
CA ALA A 46 12.88 -2.97 10.63
C ALA A 46 12.97 -4.37 11.26
N ASP A 47 11.82 -5.02 11.45
CA ASP A 47 11.76 -6.37 11.99
C ASP A 47 12.42 -7.38 11.04
N LEU A 48 12.19 -7.24 9.74
CA LEU A 48 12.87 -8.08 8.74
C LEU A 48 14.38 -7.86 8.75
N GLN A 49 14.81 -6.60 8.84
CA GLN A 49 16.24 -6.27 8.92
C GLN A 49 16.88 -6.86 10.16
N ALA A 50 16.19 -6.84 11.29
CA ALA A 50 16.66 -7.44 12.53
C ALA A 50 16.88 -8.96 12.40
N GLN A 51 16.15 -9.59 11.50
CA GLN A 51 16.30 -11.01 11.18
C GLN A 51 17.23 -11.26 9.97
N HIS A 52 17.98 -10.24 9.56
CA HIS A 52 18.87 -10.30 8.39
C HIS A 52 18.15 -10.61 7.07
N LEU A 53 16.88 -10.25 6.98
CA LEU A 53 16.09 -10.39 5.77
C LEU A 53 15.96 -9.04 5.08
N THR A 54 16.33 -8.99 3.81
CA THR A 54 16.21 -7.78 2.99
C THR A 54 15.19 -8.04 1.89
N PRO A 55 13.96 -7.55 2.02
CA PRO A 55 12.96 -7.72 0.97
C PRO A 55 13.34 -6.89 -0.27
N SER A 56 12.82 -7.27 -1.41
CA SER A 56 12.88 -6.45 -2.61
C SER A 56 11.94 -5.24 -2.48
N GLU A 57 12.08 -4.27 -3.35
CA GLU A 57 11.13 -3.15 -3.42
C GLU A 57 9.71 -3.62 -3.76
N ILE A 58 9.57 -4.69 -4.53
CA ILE A 58 8.25 -5.34 -4.77
C ILE A 58 7.70 -5.92 -3.45
N GLY A 59 8.54 -6.50 -2.62
CA GLY A 59 8.14 -6.96 -1.29
C GLY A 59 7.67 -5.81 -0.41
N ALA A 60 8.37 -4.67 -0.44
CA ALA A 60 7.93 -3.46 0.25
C ALA A 60 6.59 -2.95 -0.27
N ASP A 61 6.35 -3.04 -1.59
CA ASP A 61 5.07 -2.69 -2.19
C ASP A 61 3.92 -3.53 -1.62
N MET A 62 4.16 -4.80 -1.29
CA MET A 62 3.16 -5.65 -0.64
C MET A 62 2.72 -5.08 0.71
N LEU A 63 3.65 -4.52 1.48
CA LEU A 63 3.32 -3.87 2.75
C LEU A 63 2.48 -2.61 2.51
N VAL A 64 2.80 -1.85 1.48
CA VAL A 64 2.05 -0.65 1.10
C VAL A 64 0.64 -1.03 0.66
N LEU A 65 0.50 -2.07 -0.14
CA LEU A 65 -0.80 -2.61 -0.54
C LEU A 65 -1.62 -3.04 0.69
N ALA A 66 -1.02 -3.78 1.60
CA ALA A 66 -1.68 -4.24 2.82
C ALA A 66 -2.17 -3.06 3.68
N ALA A 67 -1.37 -2.00 3.78
CA ALA A 67 -1.75 -0.78 4.50
C ALA A 67 -3.00 -0.13 3.87
N HIS A 68 -3.09 -0.11 2.55
CA HIS A 68 -4.27 0.43 1.85
C HIS A 68 -5.52 -0.40 2.11
N VAL A 69 -5.41 -1.72 2.01
CA VAL A 69 -6.54 -2.62 2.25
C VAL A 69 -7.03 -2.49 3.69
N HIS A 70 -6.12 -2.45 4.64
CA HIS A 70 -6.44 -2.27 6.05
C HIS A 70 -7.13 -0.91 6.31
N ALA A 71 -6.60 0.16 5.72
CA ALA A 71 -7.18 1.49 5.85
C ALA A 71 -8.61 1.53 5.30
N ALA A 72 -8.83 0.92 4.14
CA ALA A 72 -10.16 0.84 3.55
C ALA A 72 -11.12 0.09 4.46
N ASP A 73 -10.70 -1.05 4.96
CA ASP A 73 -11.54 -1.89 5.81
C ASP A 73 -11.91 -1.22 7.13
N THR A 74 -10.99 -0.44 7.70
CA THR A 74 -11.23 0.23 8.98
C THR A 74 -11.92 1.59 8.86
N ARG A 75 -11.74 2.30 7.75
CA ARG A 75 -12.29 3.65 7.57
C ARG A 75 -13.68 3.68 6.95
N ILE A 76 -14.03 2.68 6.16
CA ILE A 76 -15.26 2.67 5.36
C ILE A 76 -16.27 1.72 5.98
N SER A 77 -17.37 2.28 6.48
CA SER A 77 -18.44 1.53 7.14
C SER A 77 -19.32 0.81 6.13
N ARG A 78 -19.55 -0.49 6.33
CA ARG A 78 -20.52 -1.25 5.52
C ARG A 78 -21.94 -0.77 5.72
N SER A 79 -22.30 -0.42 6.95
CA SER A 79 -23.67 -0.06 7.29
C SER A 79 -24.11 1.27 6.69
N THR A 80 -23.18 2.19 6.47
CA THR A 80 -23.49 3.53 5.95
C THR A 80 -23.09 3.74 4.49
N GLU A 81 -22.12 2.97 3.99
CA GLU A 81 -21.49 3.25 2.70
C GLU A 81 -21.70 2.14 1.67
N SER A 82 -22.43 1.09 2.00
CA SER A 82 -22.77 0.04 1.05
C SER A 82 -24.16 0.22 0.46
N GLN A 83 -24.36 -0.26 -0.75
CA GLN A 83 -25.62 -0.18 -1.47
C GLN A 83 -26.71 -1.01 -0.82
N ASP A 84 -26.35 -2.16 -0.27
CA ASP A 84 -27.25 -3.15 0.32
C ASP A 84 -26.91 -3.43 1.78
N ALA A 85 -26.15 -2.54 2.43
CA ALA A 85 -25.56 -2.67 3.76
C ALA A 85 -24.49 -3.76 3.89
N TRP A 86 -24.13 -4.45 2.80
CA TRP A 86 -23.14 -5.52 2.80
C TRP A 86 -21.97 -5.30 1.84
N THR A 87 -22.21 -4.64 0.70
CA THR A 87 -21.22 -4.48 -0.36
C THR A 87 -20.76 -3.03 -0.46
N ARG A 88 -19.46 -2.81 -0.32
CA ARG A 88 -18.83 -1.50 -0.50
C ARG A 88 -18.17 -1.42 -1.88
N GLU A 89 -18.08 -0.23 -2.46
CA GLU A 89 -17.30 0.03 -3.64
C GLU A 89 -16.07 0.85 -3.27
N ILE A 90 -14.90 0.26 -3.46
CA ILE A 90 -13.63 0.80 -2.98
C ILE A 90 -12.62 0.80 -4.11
N ARG A 91 -12.01 1.95 -4.35
CA ARG A 91 -10.89 2.09 -5.27
C ARG A 91 -9.64 2.47 -4.49
N LEU A 92 -8.55 1.79 -4.78
CA LEU A 92 -7.25 2.09 -4.21
C LEU A 92 -6.34 2.67 -5.30
N VAL A 93 -5.61 3.72 -4.97
CA VAL A 93 -4.56 4.26 -5.82
C VAL A 93 -3.25 4.17 -5.03
N ILE A 94 -2.42 3.22 -5.41
CA ILE A 94 -1.29 2.78 -4.61
C ILE A 94 0.02 3.19 -5.27
N PRO A 95 0.87 3.96 -4.56
CA PRO A 95 2.20 4.27 -5.04
C PRO A 95 3.13 3.07 -4.84
N VAL A 96 3.70 2.57 -5.92
CA VAL A 96 4.52 1.36 -5.95
C VAL A 96 5.83 1.58 -6.71
N SER A 97 6.75 0.65 -6.56
CA SER A 97 8.07 0.72 -7.20
C SER A 97 8.00 0.49 -8.72
N ASP A 98 7.09 -0.37 -9.17
CA ASP A 98 6.92 -0.73 -10.58
C ASP A 98 5.44 -0.80 -10.94
N PRO A 99 4.84 0.34 -11.31
CA PRO A 99 3.41 0.39 -11.61
C PRO A 99 2.98 -0.50 -12.77
N VAL A 100 3.82 -0.68 -13.78
CA VAL A 100 3.50 -1.51 -14.95
C VAL A 100 3.35 -2.97 -14.52
N ARG A 101 4.29 -3.44 -13.72
CA ARG A 101 4.27 -4.82 -13.22
C ARG A 101 3.07 -5.09 -12.31
N TRP A 102 2.77 -4.15 -11.42
CA TRP A 102 1.61 -4.26 -10.55
C TRP A 102 0.29 -4.16 -11.32
N ALA A 103 0.21 -3.30 -12.32
CA ALA A 103 -0.98 -3.19 -13.16
C ALA A 103 -1.30 -4.50 -13.88
N ALA A 104 -0.27 -5.25 -14.28
CA ALA A 104 -0.46 -6.57 -14.87
C ALA A 104 -1.09 -7.57 -13.86
N ALA A 105 -0.83 -7.39 -12.57
CA ALA A 105 -1.39 -8.23 -11.51
C ALA A 105 -2.76 -7.73 -11.01
N ALA A 106 -3.18 -6.53 -11.36
CA ALA A 106 -4.41 -5.92 -10.84
C ALA A 106 -5.65 -6.80 -10.97
N PRO A 107 -5.92 -7.48 -12.10
CA PRO A 107 -7.10 -8.34 -12.21
C PRO A 107 -7.13 -9.47 -11.18
N ILE A 108 -5.97 -10.05 -10.88
CA ILE A 108 -5.84 -11.11 -9.87
C ILE A 108 -6.10 -10.54 -8.47
N LEU A 109 -5.52 -9.39 -8.18
CA LEU A 109 -5.70 -8.71 -6.89
C LEU A 109 -7.17 -8.35 -6.65
N VAL A 110 -7.81 -7.77 -7.64
CA VAL A 110 -9.24 -7.39 -7.55
C VAL A 110 -10.10 -8.62 -7.30
N ARG A 111 -9.86 -9.69 -8.03
CA ARG A 111 -10.60 -10.94 -7.84
C ARG A 111 -10.42 -11.49 -6.43
N ALA A 112 -9.19 -11.50 -5.92
CA ALA A 112 -8.89 -11.99 -4.58
C ALA A 112 -9.56 -11.13 -3.52
N LEU A 113 -9.47 -9.81 -3.62
CA LEU A 113 -10.07 -8.88 -2.66
C LEU A 113 -11.60 -8.98 -2.67
N ASN A 114 -12.20 -9.03 -3.86
CA ASN A 114 -13.65 -9.20 -3.99
C ASN A 114 -14.13 -10.51 -3.34
N PHE A 115 -13.40 -11.58 -3.56
CA PHE A 115 -13.73 -12.88 -2.98
C PHE A 115 -13.60 -12.89 -1.45
N LEU A 116 -12.50 -12.33 -0.94
CA LEU A 116 -12.19 -12.37 0.50
C LEU A 116 -13.09 -11.45 1.32
N THR A 117 -13.53 -10.34 0.75
CA THR A 117 -14.25 -9.30 1.51
C THR A 117 -15.74 -9.22 1.17
N GLY A 118 -16.15 -9.69 0.01
CA GLY A 118 -17.49 -9.49 -0.50
C GLY A 118 -17.74 -8.08 -1.04
N ASP A 119 -16.73 -7.25 -1.09
CA ASP A 119 -16.82 -5.89 -1.62
C ASP A 119 -16.40 -5.85 -3.10
N ARG A 120 -16.62 -4.70 -3.73
CA ARG A 120 -16.16 -4.43 -5.09
C ARG A 120 -14.95 -3.53 -5.04
N TRP A 121 -13.81 -4.09 -5.39
CA TRP A 121 -12.55 -3.39 -5.38
C TRP A 121 -12.10 -3.04 -6.80
N ASP A 122 -11.44 -1.89 -6.90
CA ASP A 122 -10.64 -1.51 -8.05
C ASP A 122 -9.30 -1.03 -7.54
N VAL A 123 -8.23 -1.41 -8.21
CA VAL A 123 -6.87 -1.13 -7.75
C VAL A 123 -6.08 -0.54 -8.91
N GLY A 124 -5.63 0.69 -8.72
CA GLY A 124 -4.74 1.37 -9.64
C GLY A 124 -3.38 1.61 -8.98
N PHE A 125 -2.35 1.69 -9.79
CA PHE A 125 -0.99 1.87 -9.33
C PHE A 125 -0.36 3.09 -9.98
N ARG A 126 0.47 3.78 -9.21
CA ARG A 126 1.27 4.89 -9.69
C ARG A 126 2.67 4.81 -9.12
N LYS A 127 3.61 5.49 -9.74
CA LYS A 127 4.98 5.48 -9.24
C LYS A 127 5.08 6.23 -7.92
N ARG A 128 5.91 5.72 -7.01
CA ARG A 128 6.22 6.39 -5.76
C ARG A 128 6.84 7.76 -6.02
N ALA A 129 6.64 8.70 -5.07
CA ALA A 129 7.34 9.98 -5.07
C ALA A 129 8.86 9.75 -5.12
N LYS A 130 9.57 10.65 -5.80
CA LYS A 130 10.99 10.50 -6.09
C LYS A 130 11.84 10.25 -4.85
N SER A 131 11.51 10.91 -3.74
CA SER A 131 12.22 10.74 -2.47
C SER A 131 12.02 9.35 -1.84
N TYR A 132 11.07 8.57 -2.32
CA TYR A 132 10.70 7.27 -1.76
C TYR A 132 10.78 6.15 -2.79
N GLU A 133 11.59 6.30 -3.82
CA GLU A 133 11.80 5.24 -4.81
C GLU A 133 12.34 3.96 -4.18
N LYS A 134 13.11 4.11 -3.09
CA LYS A 134 13.63 2.99 -2.30
C LYS A 134 13.11 3.08 -0.89
N LEU A 135 12.34 2.09 -0.47
CA LEU A 135 11.86 1.96 0.91
C LEU A 135 12.72 1.03 1.74
N VAL A 136 13.31 0.04 1.09
CA VAL A 136 14.11 -0.98 1.77
C VAL A 136 15.49 -0.38 2.05
N PRO A 137 15.94 -0.37 3.33
CA PRO A 137 17.27 0.08 3.64
C PRO A 137 18.31 -0.76 2.90
N ALA A 138 19.39 -0.13 2.45
CA ALA A 138 20.53 -0.86 1.91
C ALA A 138 20.95 -1.92 2.94
N ALA A 139 21.14 -3.16 2.48
CA ALA A 139 21.68 -4.19 3.34
C ALA A 139 22.99 -3.68 3.93
N ALA A 140 23.07 -3.63 5.27
CA ALA A 140 24.35 -3.41 5.92
C ALA A 140 25.32 -4.43 5.35
N PRO A 141 26.60 -4.03 5.06
CA PRO A 141 27.57 -5.00 4.60
C PRO A 141 27.59 -6.12 5.66
N THR A 142 27.03 -7.24 5.29
CA THR A 142 27.11 -8.43 6.11
C THR A 142 28.59 -8.79 6.17
N ARG A 143 29.23 -8.51 7.30
CA ARG A 143 30.29 -9.36 7.73
C ARG A 143 29.64 -10.74 7.85
N ILE A 144 29.77 -11.53 6.82
CA ILE A 144 29.56 -12.95 6.96
C ILE A 144 30.60 -13.35 8.01
N PRO A 145 30.24 -13.69 9.25
CA PRO A 145 31.22 -14.26 10.14
C PRO A 145 31.75 -15.46 9.40
N ALA A 146 33.07 -15.51 9.24
CA ALA A 146 33.69 -16.70 8.68
C ALA A 146 33.06 -17.88 9.41
N PRO A 147 32.60 -18.90 8.70
CA PRO A 147 32.00 -20.06 9.35
C PRO A 147 33.00 -20.54 10.36
N PHE A 148 32.55 -20.68 11.60
CA PHE A 148 33.43 -21.06 12.73
C PHE A 148 34.28 -19.93 13.32
N GLY A 149 33.70 -18.75 13.43
CA GLY A 149 34.21 -17.76 14.37
C GLY A 149 35.43 -17.04 13.92
N GLY A 150 35.51 -16.84 12.70
CA GLY A 150 36.53 -15.94 12.22
C GLY A 150 36.09 -14.52 12.24
#